data_79c36d14221f247977d99834dc7ef24f
#
_entry.id   79c36d14221f247977d99834dc7ef24f
#
_cell.length_a   1.000
_cell.length_b   1.000
_cell.length_c   1.000
_cell.angle_alpha   90.00
_cell.angle_beta   90.00
_cell.angle_gamma   90.00
#
_symmetry.space_group_name_H-M   'P 1'
#
loop_
_entity.id
_entity.type
_entity.pdbx_description
1 polymer ?
#
loop_
_entity_poly.entity_id
_entity_poly.type
_entity_poly.pdbx_seq_one_letter_code
_entity_poly.pdbx_strand_id
1 'polypeptide(L)'
;MDIAAAIIDQRLSTVCDEIRGRAQDELTITDDERLKSLAFVHLAVKTMLDISSDEAFDCLTEGTQDFGVDAIHISEEYDGEFTVSLFQSKYKRNFEGNANFPEEGINALINAIRYLFDPDSTLNTINDRLRAKVEEVRSLIRDGYIPQVRALACNNGKKWNEASEEAVRRSQFGNQVTWEHVNHDRILLVIQATKPVNETLQLSGIAIVEDYNFSRVMVSRMAVTEVAALIERNEERLLERNIRRYLGLQGNRVNEAIQETLLSKDNTNFYFYNNGITLTCDKLSYNALQHANYQVKVENLQIINGGQTCM
;
A
#
# COMPACT_ATOMS: atom_id res chain seq x y z
N MET A 1 -27.83 -1.24 -6.12
CA MET A 1 -27.00 -0.93 -4.92
C MET A 1 -25.63 -1.56 -5.18
N ASP A 2 -24.58 -0.79 -5.13
CA ASP A 2 -23.21 -1.30 -5.23
C ASP A 2 -22.79 -1.85 -3.88
N ILE A 3 -22.43 -3.13 -3.81
CA ILE A 3 -22.11 -3.83 -2.55
C ILE A 3 -20.80 -3.30 -1.97
N ALA A 4 -19.78 -3.03 -2.81
CA ALA A 4 -18.51 -2.50 -2.36
C ALA A 4 -18.69 -1.10 -1.74
N ALA A 5 -19.46 -0.23 -2.40
CA ALA A 5 -19.79 1.08 -1.86
C ALA A 5 -20.53 0.99 -0.51
N ALA A 6 -21.48 0.04 -0.37
CA ALA A 6 -22.20 -0.15 0.88
C ALA A 6 -21.29 -0.64 2.02
N ILE A 7 -20.34 -1.54 1.74
CA ILE A 7 -19.35 -2.01 2.72
C ILE A 7 -18.46 -0.85 3.18
N ILE A 8 -17.96 -0.05 2.23
CA ILE A 8 -17.14 1.11 2.58
C ILE A 8 -17.94 2.13 3.37
N ASP A 9 -19.19 2.42 2.99
CA ASP A 9 -20.04 3.37 3.72
C ASP A 9 -20.27 2.93 5.17
N GLN A 10 -20.45 1.63 5.42
CA GLN A 10 -20.54 1.08 6.77
C GLN A 10 -19.22 1.23 7.55
N ARG A 11 -18.06 1.01 6.90
CA ARG A 11 -16.75 1.22 7.51
C ARG A 11 -16.50 2.68 7.85
N LEU A 12 -16.96 3.61 7.02
CA LEU A 12 -16.82 5.04 7.28
C LEU A 12 -17.50 5.45 8.59
N SER A 13 -18.60 4.82 8.98
CA SER A 13 -19.23 5.09 10.28
C SER A 13 -18.28 4.77 11.44
N THR A 14 -17.59 3.63 11.39
CA THR A 14 -16.58 3.25 12.40
C THR A 14 -15.40 4.22 12.40
N VAL A 15 -14.91 4.60 11.21
CA VAL A 15 -13.80 5.56 11.09
C VAL A 15 -14.21 6.94 11.62
N CYS A 16 -15.42 7.40 11.36
CA CYS A 16 -15.96 8.64 11.94
C CYS A 16 -15.89 8.63 13.46
N ASP A 17 -16.28 7.51 14.09
CA ASP A 17 -16.23 7.39 15.55
C ASP A 17 -14.80 7.39 16.08
N GLU A 18 -13.87 6.75 15.36
CA GLU A 18 -12.44 6.72 15.71
C GLU A 18 -11.79 8.11 15.67
N ILE A 19 -12.07 8.90 14.61
CA ILE A 19 -11.37 10.17 14.36
C ILE A 19 -12.11 11.41 14.89
N ARG A 20 -13.35 11.28 15.34
CA ARG A 20 -14.25 12.40 15.74
C ARG A 20 -13.60 13.36 16.75
N GLY A 21 -12.97 12.81 17.79
CA GLY A 21 -12.33 13.62 18.82
C GLY A 21 -11.20 14.48 18.23
N ARG A 22 -10.27 13.86 17.52
CA ARG A 22 -9.16 14.58 16.87
C ARG A 22 -9.64 15.55 15.79
N ALA A 23 -10.65 15.17 14.99
CA ALA A 23 -11.23 16.04 13.97
C ALA A 23 -11.84 17.31 14.57
N GLN A 24 -12.48 17.21 15.74
CA GLN A 24 -13.03 18.36 16.46
C GLN A 24 -11.91 19.23 17.04
N ASP A 25 -10.93 18.63 17.71
CA ASP A 25 -9.90 19.34 18.47
C ASP A 25 -8.84 19.99 17.55
N GLU A 26 -8.41 19.28 16.49
CA GLU A 26 -7.30 19.70 15.64
C GLU A 26 -7.75 20.37 14.33
N LEU A 27 -8.93 19.99 13.78
CA LEU A 27 -9.43 20.48 12.49
C LEU A 27 -10.72 21.31 12.61
N THR A 28 -11.27 21.47 13.83
CA THR A 28 -12.53 22.20 14.09
C THR A 28 -13.73 21.68 13.30
N ILE A 29 -13.73 20.37 12.97
CA ILE A 29 -14.81 19.71 12.23
C ILE A 29 -15.82 19.12 13.23
N THR A 30 -17.02 19.71 13.24
CA THR A 30 -18.15 19.26 14.08
C THR A 30 -19.33 18.74 13.27
N ASP A 31 -19.35 19.05 11.97
CA ASP A 31 -20.41 18.63 11.05
C ASP A 31 -20.20 17.18 10.59
N ASP A 32 -21.25 16.36 10.69
CA ASP A 32 -21.18 14.93 10.34
C ASP A 32 -20.95 14.68 8.85
N GLU A 33 -21.36 15.58 7.96
CA GLU A 33 -21.11 15.41 6.51
C GLU A 33 -19.63 15.65 6.18
N ARG A 34 -19.05 16.70 6.76
CA ARG A 34 -17.60 16.96 6.64
C ARG A 34 -16.79 15.88 7.31
N LEU A 35 -17.20 15.42 8.49
CA LEU A 35 -16.55 14.31 9.18
C LEU A 35 -16.54 13.05 8.33
N LYS A 36 -17.65 12.73 7.64
CA LYS A 36 -17.73 11.57 6.75
C LYS A 36 -16.84 11.70 5.52
N SER A 37 -16.73 12.90 4.95
CA SER A 37 -15.77 13.20 3.88
C SER A 37 -14.32 13.02 4.35
N LEU A 38 -13.99 13.54 5.52
CA LEU A 38 -12.68 13.38 6.15
C LEU A 38 -12.36 11.90 6.44
N ALA A 39 -13.34 11.15 6.96
CA ALA A 39 -13.21 9.72 7.21
C ALA A 39 -12.91 8.93 5.93
N PHE A 40 -13.46 9.35 4.79
CA PHE A 40 -13.16 8.72 3.50
C PHE A 40 -11.70 8.99 3.06
N VAL A 41 -11.20 10.21 3.21
CA VAL A 41 -9.78 10.53 2.98
C VAL A 41 -8.89 9.72 3.90
N HIS A 42 -9.18 9.73 5.20
CA HIS A 42 -8.43 8.98 6.21
C HIS A 42 -8.37 7.48 5.87
N LEU A 43 -9.51 6.87 5.52
CA LEU A 43 -9.56 5.46 5.12
C LEU A 43 -8.73 5.20 3.86
N ALA A 44 -8.80 6.10 2.86
CA ALA A 44 -7.99 5.98 1.64
C ALA A 44 -6.49 6.06 1.96
N VAL A 45 -6.06 7.05 2.76
CA VAL A 45 -4.66 7.21 3.19
C VAL A 45 -4.19 5.97 3.94
N LYS A 46 -4.90 5.58 5.00
CA LYS A 46 -4.58 4.40 5.81
C LYS A 46 -4.42 3.14 4.96
N THR A 47 -5.36 2.93 4.02
CA THR A 47 -5.40 1.71 3.21
C THR A 47 -4.34 1.72 2.12
N MET A 48 -4.15 2.84 1.41
CA MET A 48 -3.23 2.92 0.28
C MET A 48 -1.76 3.00 0.69
N LEU A 49 -1.48 3.42 1.92
CA LEU A 49 -0.12 3.53 2.47
C LEU A 49 0.20 2.41 3.46
N ASP A 50 -0.79 1.61 3.88
CA ASP A 50 -0.65 0.56 4.91
C ASP A 50 -0.04 1.09 6.22
N ILE A 51 -0.56 2.22 6.72
CA ILE A 51 -0.11 2.88 7.93
C ILE A 51 -1.17 2.84 9.03
N SER A 52 -0.79 3.17 10.26
CA SER A 52 -1.71 3.21 11.40
C SER A 52 -2.79 4.29 11.25
N SER A 53 -3.85 4.20 12.06
CA SER A 53 -4.93 5.20 12.06
C SER A 53 -4.43 6.58 12.47
N ASP A 54 -3.52 6.65 13.44
CA ASP A 54 -2.94 7.90 13.91
C ASP A 54 -2.04 8.55 12.85
N GLU A 55 -1.14 7.77 12.23
CA GLU A 55 -0.30 8.26 11.12
C GLU A 55 -1.14 8.73 9.94
N ALA A 56 -2.22 8.02 9.60
CA ALA A 56 -3.13 8.43 8.54
C ALA A 56 -3.84 9.76 8.86
N PHE A 57 -4.18 10.00 10.13
CA PHE A 57 -4.75 11.27 10.57
C PHE A 57 -3.73 12.42 10.49
N ASP A 58 -2.47 12.14 10.81
CA ASP A 58 -1.39 13.14 10.72
C ASP A 58 -1.06 13.54 9.27
N CYS A 59 -1.45 12.73 8.30
CA CYS A 59 -1.34 13.07 6.88
C CYS A 59 -2.41 14.06 6.40
N LEU A 60 -3.54 14.20 7.13
CA LEU A 60 -4.65 15.06 6.71
C LEU A 60 -4.28 16.53 6.76
N THR A 61 -4.56 17.24 5.67
CA THR A 61 -4.28 18.67 5.50
C THR A 61 -5.55 19.49 5.36
N GLU A 62 -6.72 18.85 5.52
CA GLU A 62 -8.02 19.47 5.34
C GLU A 62 -8.17 20.79 6.11
N GLY A 63 -8.71 21.80 5.44
CA GLY A 63 -8.96 23.11 6.00
C GLY A 63 -9.17 24.14 4.91
N THR A 64 -9.28 25.41 5.30
CA THR A 64 -9.17 26.52 4.34
C THR A 64 -7.72 26.63 3.88
N GLN A 65 -7.49 26.92 2.60
CA GLN A 65 -6.14 27.09 2.02
C GLN A 65 -5.29 25.80 1.96
N ASP A 66 -5.94 24.67 1.67
CA ASP A 66 -5.28 23.37 1.47
C ASP A 66 -4.81 23.14 0.01
N PHE A 67 -5.01 24.09 -0.88
CA PHE A 67 -4.70 24.01 -2.32
C PHE A 67 -5.37 22.81 -3.03
N GLY A 68 -6.42 22.26 -2.43
CA GLY A 68 -7.09 21.04 -2.91
C GLY A 68 -6.28 19.80 -2.69
N VAL A 69 -5.44 19.76 -1.66
CA VAL A 69 -4.77 18.55 -1.15
C VAL A 69 -5.40 18.21 0.19
N ASP A 70 -6.15 17.12 0.24
CA ASP A 70 -6.84 16.69 1.46
C ASP A 70 -5.94 15.88 2.40
N ALA A 71 -4.88 15.26 1.86
CA ALA A 71 -3.83 14.65 2.67
C ALA A 71 -2.49 14.58 1.90
N ILE A 72 -1.39 14.63 2.65
CA ILE A 72 -0.02 14.48 2.14
C ILE A 72 0.78 13.57 3.05
N HIS A 73 1.49 12.63 2.46
CA HIS A 73 2.42 11.73 3.15
C HIS A 73 3.79 11.78 2.48
N ILE A 74 4.84 11.76 3.30
CA ILE A 74 6.23 11.72 2.86
C ILE A 74 6.82 10.44 3.43
N SER A 75 7.35 9.57 2.57
CA SER A 75 7.97 8.31 3.00
C SER A 75 9.34 8.57 3.62
N GLU A 76 9.85 7.60 4.38
CA GLU A 76 11.27 7.57 4.73
C GLU A 76 12.14 7.54 3.45
N GLU A 77 13.36 8.06 3.57
CA GLU A 77 14.33 8.06 2.48
C GLU A 77 14.90 6.64 2.28
N TYR A 78 14.97 6.23 1.04
CA TYR A 78 15.57 4.95 0.68
C TYR A 78 16.36 5.10 -0.64
N ASP A 79 17.64 4.71 -0.63
CA ASP A 79 18.54 4.75 -1.81
C ASP A 79 18.63 6.12 -2.51
N GLY A 80 18.55 7.19 -1.72
CA GLY A 80 18.63 8.57 -2.21
C GLY A 80 17.32 9.12 -2.78
N GLU A 81 16.22 8.37 -2.68
CA GLU A 81 14.88 8.78 -3.11
C GLU A 81 13.89 8.81 -1.94
N PHE A 82 12.81 9.54 -2.10
CA PHE A 82 11.65 9.53 -1.20
C PHE A 82 10.35 9.71 -1.99
N THR A 83 9.25 9.25 -1.43
CA THR A 83 7.94 9.33 -2.09
C THR A 83 7.04 10.36 -1.42
N VAL A 84 6.46 11.26 -2.22
CA VAL A 84 5.42 12.19 -1.78
C VAL A 84 4.08 11.73 -2.34
N SER A 85 3.17 11.31 -1.46
CA SER A 85 1.82 10.88 -1.83
C SER A 85 0.82 11.98 -1.54
N LEU A 86 0.17 12.52 -2.58
CA LEU A 86 -0.84 13.58 -2.51
C LEU A 86 -2.23 13.00 -2.74
N PHE A 87 -3.14 13.23 -1.83
CA PHE A 87 -4.51 12.77 -1.90
C PHE A 87 -5.46 13.95 -2.11
N GLN A 88 -6.31 13.85 -3.14
CA GLN A 88 -7.45 14.73 -3.35
C GLN A 88 -8.71 13.89 -3.35
N SER A 89 -9.68 14.23 -2.53
CA SER A 89 -10.89 13.44 -2.35
C SER A 89 -12.16 14.19 -2.76
N LYS A 90 -13.10 13.47 -3.33
CA LYS A 90 -14.45 13.95 -3.67
C LYS A 90 -15.49 12.89 -3.31
N TYR A 91 -15.78 12.79 -2.01
CA TYR A 91 -16.81 11.89 -1.51
C TYR A 91 -18.21 12.48 -1.72
N LYS A 92 -19.15 11.67 -2.24
CA LYS A 92 -20.57 12.05 -2.42
C LYS A 92 -21.46 11.16 -1.57
N ARG A 93 -22.33 11.78 -0.75
CA ARG A 93 -23.27 11.09 0.13
C ARG A 93 -24.32 10.26 -0.63
N ASN A 94 -24.90 10.85 -1.67
CA ASN A 94 -25.93 10.19 -2.51
C ASN A 94 -25.25 9.60 -3.73
N PHE A 95 -24.82 8.35 -3.58
CA PHE A 95 -24.04 7.66 -4.58
C PHE A 95 -24.94 6.92 -5.58
N GLU A 96 -24.99 7.38 -6.82
CA GLU A 96 -25.57 6.66 -7.95
C GLU A 96 -24.52 5.88 -8.77
N GLY A 97 -23.25 5.86 -8.34
CA GLY A 97 -22.16 5.07 -8.90
C GLY A 97 -21.59 5.55 -10.23
N ASN A 98 -22.17 6.57 -10.85
CA ASN A 98 -21.85 6.96 -12.23
C ASN A 98 -21.07 8.25 -12.41
N ALA A 99 -20.84 9.01 -11.34
CA ALA A 99 -20.12 10.27 -11.43
C ALA A 99 -18.62 10.06 -11.56
N ASN A 100 -18.00 10.69 -12.56
CA ASN A 100 -16.56 10.71 -12.68
C ASN A 100 -15.94 11.59 -11.59
N PHE A 101 -14.66 11.33 -11.28
CA PHE A 101 -13.86 12.26 -10.50
C PHE A 101 -13.79 13.61 -11.25
N PRO A 102 -14.07 14.75 -10.59
CA PRO A 102 -14.20 16.02 -11.29
C PRO A 102 -12.85 16.55 -11.80
N GLU A 103 -12.89 17.21 -12.94
CA GLU A 103 -11.71 17.81 -13.58
C GLU A 103 -11.02 18.86 -12.68
N GLU A 104 -11.80 19.60 -11.90
CA GLU A 104 -11.27 20.57 -10.93
C GLU A 104 -10.34 19.91 -9.91
N GLY A 105 -10.63 18.68 -9.47
CA GLY A 105 -9.78 17.94 -8.54
C GLY A 105 -8.46 17.49 -9.18
N ILE A 106 -8.46 17.10 -10.46
CA ILE A 106 -7.23 16.78 -11.20
C ILE A 106 -6.38 18.05 -11.38
N ASN A 107 -7.00 19.18 -11.76
CA ASN A 107 -6.31 20.45 -11.88
C ASN A 107 -5.74 20.92 -10.53
N ALA A 108 -6.45 20.69 -9.42
CA ALA A 108 -5.96 20.98 -8.08
C ALA A 108 -4.69 20.18 -7.77
N LEU A 109 -4.67 18.87 -8.02
CA LEU A 109 -3.46 18.03 -7.85
C LEU A 109 -2.31 18.52 -8.73
N ILE A 110 -2.56 18.85 -10.01
CA ILE A 110 -1.53 19.39 -10.91
C ILE A 110 -0.93 20.69 -10.33
N ASN A 111 -1.77 21.60 -9.85
CA ASN A 111 -1.32 22.86 -9.27
C ASN A 111 -0.59 22.67 -7.96
N ALA A 112 -1.05 21.72 -7.12
CA ALA A 112 -0.39 21.37 -5.87
C ALA A 112 1.02 20.81 -6.10
N ILE A 113 1.18 19.91 -7.08
CA ILE A 113 2.49 19.38 -7.47
C ILE A 113 3.41 20.51 -7.91
N ARG A 114 2.95 21.40 -8.79
CA ARG A 114 3.76 22.55 -9.21
C ARG A 114 4.16 23.43 -8.04
N TYR A 115 3.22 23.74 -7.14
CA TYR A 115 3.47 24.57 -5.96
C TYR A 115 4.48 23.93 -5.00
N LEU A 116 4.38 22.62 -4.79
CA LEU A 116 5.26 21.86 -3.91
C LEU A 116 6.73 21.98 -4.33
N PHE A 117 6.98 21.92 -5.64
CA PHE A 117 8.32 21.91 -6.22
C PHE A 117 8.80 23.30 -6.73
N ASP A 118 7.97 24.34 -6.65
CA ASP A 118 8.37 25.70 -6.97
C ASP A 118 9.06 26.34 -5.76
N PRO A 119 10.40 26.57 -5.81
CA PRO A 119 11.14 27.12 -4.69
C PRO A 119 10.75 28.58 -4.36
N ASP A 120 10.20 29.30 -5.33
CA ASP A 120 9.83 30.72 -5.19
C ASP A 120 8.40 30.91 -4.66
N SER A 121 7.60 29.84 -4.59
CA SER A 121 6.24 29.91 -4.08
C SER A 121 6.20 30.24 -2.59
N THR A 122 5.36 31.23 -2.23
CA THR A 122 5.25 31.71 -0.84
C THR A 122 4.37 30.80 0.00
N LEU A 123 4.85 30.34 1.15
CA LEU A 123 4.12 29.45 2.05
C LEU A 123 3.06 30.14 2.91
N ASN A 124 2.92 31.47 2.79
CA ASN A 124 1.98 32.25 3.61
C ASN A 124 0.51 32.09 3.24
N THR A 125 0.22 31.45 2.10
CA THR A 125 -1.13 31.27 1.55
C THR A 125 -1.71 29.90 1.79
N ILE A 126 -1.00 29.03 2.49
CA ILE A 126 -1.43 27.66 2.80
C ILE A 126 -1.58 27.45 4.30
N ASN A 127 -2.41 26.50 4.70
CA ASN A 127 -2.60 26.18 6.11
C ASN A 127 -1.34 25.57 6.75
N ASP A 128 -1.26 25.61 8.08
CA ASP A 128 -0.03 25.23 8.81
C ASP A 128 0.34 23.76 8.64
N ARG A 129 -0.65 22.86 8.52
CA ARG A 129 -0.40 21.41 8.34
C ARG A 129 0.24 21.15 6.97
N LEU A 130 -0.30 21.74 5.91
CA LEU A 130 0.28 21.61 4.58
C LEU A 130 1.64 22.32 4.49
N ARG A 131 1.79 23.47 5.15
CA ARG A 131 3.06 24.21 5.19
C ARG A 131 4.20 23.36 5.76
N ALA A 132 3.99 22.72 6.90
CA ALA A 132 4.99 21.88 7.52
C ALA A 132 5.48 20.76 6.57
N LYS A 133 4.54 20.13 5.86
CA LYS A 133 4.87 19.08 4.88
C LYS A 133 5.60 19.61 3.65
N VAL A 134 5.22 20.78 3.14
CA VAL A 134 5.94 21.44 2.02
C VAL A 134 7.37 21.79 2.42
N GLU A 135 7.56 22.31 3.62
CA GLU A 135 8.90 22.64 4.17
C GLU A 135 9.76 21.38 4.32
N GLU A 136 9.18 20.26 4.78
CA GLU A 136 9.83 18.96 4.88
C GLU A 136 10.31 18.46 3.50
N VAL A 137 9.42 18.44 2.49
CA VAL A 137 9.78 18.07 1.10
C VAL A 137 10.91 18.94 0.56
N ARG A 138 10.84 20.25 0.74
CA ARG A 138 11.87 21.18 0.28
C ARG A 138 13.19 21.00 1.01
N SER A 139 13.17 20.59 2.28
CA SER A 139 14.38 20.26 3.03
C SER A 139 15.04 19.02 2.46
N LEU A 140 14.30 17.93 2.26
CA LEU A 140 14.82 16.69 1.67
C LEU A 140 15.45 16.93 0.28
N ILE A 141 14.80 17.74 -0.56
CA ILE A 141 15.37 18.10 -1.88
C ILE A 141 16.69 18.88 -1.73
N ARG A 142 16.76 19.84 -0.78
CA ARG A 142 18.01 20.58 -0.51
C ARG A 142 19.14 19.70 0.01
N ASP A 143 18.77 18.64 0.75
CA ASP A 143 19.71 17.65 1.28
C ASP A 143 20.15 16.63 0.19
N GLY A 144 19.62 16.75 -1.03
CA GLY A 144 20.04 15.99 -2.21
C GLY A 144 19.19 14.76 -2.53
N TYR A 145 18.08 14.55 -1.83
CA TYR A 145 17.17 13.44 -2.12
C TYR A 145 16.26 13.73 -3.31
N ILE A 146 15.93 12.68 -4.07
CA ILE A 146 15.12 12.78 -5.29
C ILE A 146 13.67 12.38 -4.99
N PRO A 147 12.68 13.28 -5.18
CA PRO A 147 11.27 12.98 -4.93
C PRO A 147 10.66 12.16 -6.07
N GLN A 148 9.89 11.13 -5.70
CA GLN A 148 8.90 10.46 -6.54
C GLN A 148 7.50 10.87 -6.05
N VAL A 149 6.59 11.22 -6.95
CA VAL A 149 5.27 11.71 -6.57
C VAL A 149 4.18 10.72 -6.94
N ARG A 150 3.29 10.44 -6.00
CA ARG A 150 2.04 9.71 -6.23
C ARG A 150 0.87 10.68 -6.08
N ALA A 151 0.12 10.89 -7.15
CA ALA A 151 -1.10 11.69 -7.16
C ALA A 151 -2.32 10.77 -7.11
N LEU A 152 -3.02 10.74 -5.98
CA LEU A 152 -4.14 9.85 -5.72
C LEU A 152 -5.46 10.63 -5.73
N ALA A 153 -6.26 10.42 -6.77
CA ALA A 153 -7.60 11.00 -6.92
C ALA A 153 -8.63 10.03 -6.31
N CYS A 154 -9.20 10.41 -5.16
CA CYS A 154 -10.07 9.56 -4.37
C CYS A 154 -11.53 9.97 -4.52
N ASN A 155 -12.44 9.04 -4.88
CA ASN A 155 -13.87 9.27 -4.83
C ASN A 155 -14.64 7.96 -4.66
N ASN A 156 -15.92 8.06 -4.36
CA ASN A 156 -16.82 6.91 -4.38
C ASN A 156 -17.53 6.74 -5.74
N GLY A 157 -16.85 7.06 -6.84
CA GLY A 157 -17.37 7.02 -8.22
C GLY A 157 -16.39 6.42 -9.21
N LYS A 158 -16.48 6.89 -10.46
CA LYS A 158 -15.62 6.46 -11.57
C LYS A 158 -14.36 7.32 -11.67
N LYS A 159 -13.36 6.78 -12.36
CA LYS A 159 -12.15 7.50 -12.76
C LYS A 159 -12.54 8.79 -13.51
N TRP A 160 -11.64 9.76 -13.53
CA TRP A 160 -11.78 10.99 -14.30
C TRP A 160 -11.99 10.74 -15.81
N ASN A 161 -12.49 11.74 -16.50
CA ASN A 161 -12.81 11.67 -17.92
C ASN A 161 -11.58 11.94 -18.82
N GLU A 162 -11.79 11.87 -20.13
CA GLU A 162 -10.73 12.08 -21.13
C GLU A 162 -10.14 13.52 -21.10
N ALA A 163 -10.95 14.54 -20.78
CA ALA A 163 -10.46 15.90 -20.64
C ALA A 163 -9.44 16.03 -19.49
N SER A 164 -9.72 15.37 -18.36
CA SER A 164 -8.79 15.30 -17.23
C SER A 164 -7.54 14.48 -17.57
N GLU A 165 -7.65 13.40 -18.34
CA GLU A 165 -6.51 12.64 -18.83
C GLU A 165 -5.61 13.49 -19.73
N GLU A 166 -6.19 14.32 -20.56
CA GLU A 166 -5.46 15.29 -21.38
C GLU A 166 -4.78 16.36 -20.52
N ALA A 167 -5.42 16.85 -19.45
CA ALA A 167 -4.80 17.78 -18.49
C ALA A 167 -3.58 17.15 -17.82
N VAL A 168 -3.66 15.87 -17.41
CA VAL A 168 -2.53 15.09 -16.88
C VAL A 168 -1.40 15.03 -17.89
N ARG A 169 -1.67 14.69 -19.15
CA ARG A 169 -0.64 14.65 -20.21
C ARG A 169 0.02 16.01 -20.45
N ARG A 170 -0.78 17.09 -20.44
CA ARG A 170 -0.26 18.46 -20.63
C ARG A 170 0.55 18.96 -19.44
N SER A 171 0.44 18.37 -18.27
CA SER A 171 1.23 18.76 -17.10
C SER A 171 2.74 18.53 -17.29
N GLN A 172 3.11 17.57 -18.15
CA GLN A 172 4.50 17.22 -18.54
C GLN A 172 5.38 16.79 -17.36
N PHE A 173 4.81 16.22 -16.31
CA PHE A 173 5.57 15.75 -15.15
C PHE A 173 6.41 14.47 -15.44
N GLY A 174 6.18 13.83 -16.59
CA GLY A 174 6.91 12.62 -16.99
C GLY A 174 6.70 11.44 -16.04
N ASN A 175 7.73 10.64 -15.87
CA ASN A 175 7.71 9.44 -15.03
C ASN A 175 7.89 9.74 -13.54
N GLN A 176 8.13 10.99 -13.15
CA GLN A 176 8.28 11.39 -11.76
C GLN A 176 6.95 11.45 -11.00
N VAL A 177 5.84 11.50 -11.73
CA VAL A 177 4.49 11.52 -11.14
C VAL A 177 3.67 10.36 -11.62
N THR A 178 3.24 9.50 -10.69
CA THR A 178 2.27 8.43 -10.95
C THR A 178 0.87 8.90 -10.56
N TRP A 179 -0.12 8.59 -11.39
CA TRP A 179 -1.52 8.97 -11.19
C TRP A 179 -2.38 7.76 -10.89
N GLU A 180 -3.02 7.78 -9.73
CA GLU A 180 -3.84 6.67 -9.26
C GLU A 180 -5.29 7.13 -9.00
N HIS A 181 -6.26 6.29 -9.38
CA HIS A 181 -7.64 6.46 -8.99
C HIS A 181 -7.98 5.51 -7.85
N VAL A 182 -8.46 6.06 -6.75
CA VAL A 182 -8.83 5.31 -5.55
C VAL A 182 -10.33 5.46 -5.30
N ASN A 183 -11.07 4.39 -5.57
CA ASN A 183 -12.50 4.31 -5.27
C ASN A 183 -12.79 3.21 -4.24
N HIS A 184 -14.06 3.02 -3.92
CA HIS A 184 -14.51 1.97 -3.00
C HIS A 184 -14.06 0.58 -3.43
N ASP A 185 -14.06 0.24 -4.73
CA ASP A 185 -13.56 -1.05 -5.22
C ASP A 185 -12.07 -1.22 -4.93
N ARG A 186 -11.28 -0.17 -5.22
CA ARG A 186 -9.84 -0.19 -4.99
C ARG A 186 -9.52 -0.30 -3.49
N ILE A 187 -10.20 0.46 -2.64
CA ILE A 187 -10.03 0.38 -1.18
C ILE A 187 -10.39 -1.03 -0.68
N LEU A 188 -11.51 -1.59 -1.13
CA LEU A 188 -11.95 -2.92 -0.72
C LEU A 188 -10.96 -3.99 -1.17
N LEU A 189 -10.44 -3.90 -2.39
CA LEU A 189 -9.45 -4.81 -2.93
C LEU A 189 -8.17 -4.80 -2.09
N VAL A 190 -7.64 -3.61 -1.75
CA VAL A 190 -6.45 -3.49 -0.88
C VAL A 190 -6.72 -4.06 0.51
N ILE A 191 -7.88 -3.73 1.13
CA ILE A 191 -8.26 -4.29 2.43
C ILE A 191 -8.40 -5.82 2.39
N GLN A 192 -8.85 -6.38 1.27
CA GLN A 192 -8.92 -7.84 1.11
C GLN A 192 -7.53 -8.45 0.94
N ALA A 193 -6.66 -7.77 0.20
CA ALA A 193 -5.27 -8.18 0.02
C ALA A 193 -4.49 -8.18 1.35
N THR A 194 -4.69 -7.18 2.21
CA THR A 194 -4.03 -7.05 3.52
C THR A 194 -4.60 -7.95 4.62
N LYS A 195 -5.58 -8.82 4.33
CA LYS A 195 -6.05 -9.80 5.32
C LYS A 195 -4.93 -10.77 5.71
N PRO A 196 -4.76 -11.03 7.03
CA PRO A 196 -3.76 -11.97 7.49
C PRO A 196 -3.90 -13.34 6.80
N VAL A 197 -2.80 -13.87 6.32
CA VAL A 197 -2.75 -15.21 5.74
C VAL A 197 -2.54 -16.21 6.87
N ASN A 198 -3.58 -16.98 7.19
CA ASN A 198 -3.52 -18.05 8.19
C ASN A 198 -3.56 -19.38 7.47
N GLU A 199 -2.50 -20.18 7.62
CA GLU A 199 -2.33 -21.42 6.86
C GLU A 199 -1.84 -22.58 7.75
N THR A 200 -2.00 -23.78 7.21
CA THR A 200 -1.38 -24.98 7.77
C THR A 200 -0.40 -25.53 6.74
N LEU A 201 0.89 -25.39 7.04
CA LEU A 201 1.97 -25.82 6.17
C LEU A 201 2.28 -27.31 6.39
N GLN A 202 2.48 -28.05 5.31
CA GLN A 202 2.91 -29.44 5.34
C GLN A 202 4.42 -29.50 5.10
N LEU A 203 5.18 -29.77 6.14
CA LEU A 203 6.64 -29.85 6.05
C LEU A 203 7.10 -31.31 5.94
N SER A 204 8.19 -31.54 5.22
CA SER A 204 8.72 -32.88 4.93
C SER A 204 10.01 -33.15 5.72
N GLY A 205 10.11 -34.34 6.28
CA GLY A 205 11.31 -34.80 7.00
C GLY A 205 11.45 -34.14 8.37
N ILE A 206 12.70 -34.04 8.82
CA ILE A 206 13.07 -33.49 10.13
C ILE A 206 13.15 -31.96 10.02
N ALA A 207 12.69 -31.27 11.06
CA ALA A 207 12.84 -29.83 11.21
C ALA A 207 13.85 -29.48 12.30
N ILE A 208 14.60 -28.41 12.10
CA ILE A 208 15.42 -27.80 13.14
C ILE A 208 14.60 -26.64 13.71
N VAL A 209 14.41 -26.65 15.03
CA VAL A 209 13.66 -25.61 15.74
C VAL A 209 14.57 -25.00 16.78
N GLU A 210 14.69 -23.67 16.73
CA GLU A 210 15.50 -22.90 17.69
C GLU A 210 14.69 -21.73 18.24
N ASP A 211 14.81 -21.48 19.53
CA ASP A 211 14.19 -20.37 20.21
C ASP A 211 15.25 -19.28 20.48
N TYR A 212 15.03 -18.07 19.96
CA TYR A 212 15.87 -16.89 20.15
C TYR A 212 15.11 -15.82 20.92
N ASN A 213 15.46 -15.58 22.18
CA ASN A 213 14.82 -14.56 23.01
C ASN A 213 13.28 -14.59 22.94
N PHE A 214 12.70 -13.82 22.03
CA PHE A 214 11.25 -13.72 21.82
C PHE A 214 10.78 -14.28 20.45
N SER A 215 11.68 -14.88 19.68
CA SER A 215 11.40 -15.38 18.34
C SER A 215 11.72 -16.86 18.23
N ARG A 216 10.87 -17.62 17.54
CA ARG A 216 11.10 -19.03 17.20
C ARG A 216 11.42 -19.14 15.73
N VAL A 217 12.48 -19.88 15.40
CA VAL A 217 12.88 -20.18 14.04
C VAL A 217 12.72 -21.68 13.78
N MET A 218 12.11 -22.03 12.64
CA MET A 218 11.99 -23.41 12.18
C MET A 218 12.59 -23.52 10.77
N VAL A 219 13.56 -24.40 10.59
CA VAL A 219 14.15 -24.70 9.28
C VAL A 219 13.71 -26.10 8.89
N SER A 220 13.09 -26.24 7.72
CA SER A 220 12.57 -27.52 7.25
C SER A 220 12.47 -27.56 5.73
N ARG A 221 12.10 -28.70 5.19
CA ARG A 221 11.80 -28.89 3.76
C ARG A 221 10.30 -28.84 3.53
N MET A 222 9.90 -28.21 2.44
CA MET A 222 8.53 -28.20 1.93
C MET A 222 8.56 -28.70 0.48
N ALA A 223 7.58 -29.51 0.09
CA ALA A 223 7.44 -29.93 -1.29
C ALA A 223 7.11 -28.74 -2.19
N VAL A 224 7.66 -28.69 -3.40
CA VAL A 224 7.38 -27.60 -4.37
C VAL A 224 5.89 -27.49 -4.66
N THR A 225 5.18 -28.60 -4.71
CA THR A 225 3.72 -28.66 -4.87
C THR A 225 2.96 -27.96 -3.74
N GLU A 226 3.44 -28.08 -2.50
CA GLU A 226 2.85 -27.38 -1.36
C GLU A 226 3.12 -25.88 -1.41
N VAL A 227 4.31 -25.47 -1.87
CA VAL A 227 4.65 -24.06 -2.08
C VAL A 227 3.74 -23.48 -3.17
N ALA A 228 3.60 -24.16 -4.30
CA ALA A 228 2.74 -23.73 -5.40
C ALA A 228 1.28 -23.60 -4.94
N ALA A 229 0.74 -24.60 -4.23
CA ALA A 229 -0.61 -24.56 -3.71
C ALA A 229 -0.82 -23.43 -2.67
N LEU A 230 0.19 -23.13 -1.84
CA LEU A 230 0.16 -22.02 -0.90
C LEU A 230 0.04 -20.66 -1.63
N ILE A 231 0.81 -20.49 -2.70
CA ILE A 231 0.79 -19.27 -3.52
C ILE A 231 -0.52 -19.16 -4.29
N GLU A 232 -0.98 -20.24 -4.93
CA GLU A 232 -2.25 -20.26 -5.68
C GLU A 232 -3.45 -19.88 -4.78
N ARG A 233 -3.46 -20.31 -3.52
CA ARG A 233 -4.55 -19.96 -2.58
C ARG A 233 -4.49 -18.53 -2.06
N ASN A 234 -3.31 -17.94 -1.95
CA ASN A 234 -3.12 -16.67 -1.25
C ASN A 234 -2.61 -15.52 -2.15
N GLU A 235 -2.14 -15.85 -3.36
CA GLU A 235 -1.68 -14.91 -4.38
C GLU A 235 -0.72 -13.83 -3.82
N GLU A 236 -0.94 -12.57 -4.20
CA GLU A 236 -0.09 -11.44 -3.79
C GLU A 236 -0.09 -11.16 -2.27
N ARG A 237 -1.08 -11.68 -1.52
CA ARG A 237 -1.19 -11.48 -0.07
C ARG A 237 0.02 -12.00 0.71
N LEU A 238 0.69 -13.02 0.19
CA LEU A 238 1.92 -13.58 0.79
C LEU A 238 3.15 -12.69 0.57
N LEU A 239 3.11 -11.75 -0.36
CA LEU A 239 4.26 -10.95 -0.80
C LEU A 239 4.17 -9.48 -0.36
N GLU A 240 3.18 -9.09 0.42
CA GLU A 240 2.95 -7.69 0.82
C GLU A 240 4.14 -7.08 1.57
N ARG A 241 4.79 -7.86 2.44
CA ARG A 241 5.98 -7.45 3.20
C ARG A 241 7.29 -7.81 2.49
N ASN A 242 7.23 -8.27 1.24
CA ASN A 242 8.43 -8.60 0.49
C ASN A 242 9.06 -7.32 -0.06
N ILE A 243 10.26 -6.98 0.40
CA ILE A 243 11.03 -5.81 -0.04
C ILE A 243 11.32 -5.86 -1.54
N ARG A 244 11.38 -7.06 -2.12
CA ARG A 244 11.58 -7.29 -3.56
C ARG A 244 10.29 -7.82 -4.17
N ARG A 245 9.41 -6.92 -4.60
CA ARG A 245 8.22 -7.31 -5.36
C ARG A 245 8.62 -8.09 -6.62
N TYR A 246 7.79 -9.07 -6.99
CA TYR A 246 7.97 -9.81 -8.23
C TYR A 246 7.95 -8.87 -9.44
N LEU A 247 9.05 -8.87 -10.21
CA LEU A 247 9.26 -7.95 -11.34
C LEU A 247 8.77 -8.51 -12.69
N GLY A 248 8.07 -9.64 -12.70
CA GLY A 248 7.65 -10.32 -13.93
C GLY A 248 8.75 -11.19 -14.55
N LEU A 249 8.38 -11.98 -15.57
CA LEU A 249 9.32 -12.83 -16.33
C LEU A 249 10.07 -12.02 -17.41
N GLN A 250 9.38 -11.09 -18.07
CA GLN A 250 9.94 -10.37 -19.21
C GLN A 250 11.01 -9.36 -18.79
N GLY A 251 12.22 -9.53 -19.35
CA GLY A 251 13.33 -8.62 -19.11
C GLY A 251 14.09 -8.84 -17.79
N ASN A 252 13.72 -9.85 -17.01
CA ASN A 252 14.42 -10.19 -15.77
C ASN A 252 15.24 -11.46 -15.95
N ARG A 253 16.54 -11.32 -16.21
CA ARG A 253 17.46 -12.42 -16.44
C ARG A 253 17.49 -13.48 -15.33
N VAL A 254 17.21 -13.09 -14.09
CA VAL A 254 17.19 -14.01 -12.96
C VAL A 254 15.96 -14.93 -13.04
N ASN A 255 14.79 -14.38 -13.32
CA ASN A 255 13.56 -15.15 -13.45
C ASN A 255 13.59 -16.07 -14.68
N GLU A 256 14.18 -15.60 -15.77
CA GLU A 256 14.41 -16.42 -16.98
C GLU A 256 15.34 -17.60 -16.68
N ALA A 257 16.45 -17.39 -15.97
CA ALA A 257 17.38 -18.45 -15.57
C ALA A 257 16.76 -19.46 -14.59
N ILE A 258 15.91 -19.01 -13.66
CA ILE A 258 15.14 -19.90 -12.76
C ILE A 258 14.22 -20.79 -13.58
N GLN A 259 13.46 -20.22 -14.50
CA GLN A 259 12.55 -20.95 -15.38
C GLN A 259 13.29 -21.96 -16.27
N GLU A 260 14.42 -21.55 -16.89
CA GLU A 260 15.25 -22.43 -17.70
C GLU A 260 15.78 -23.62 -16.91
N THR A 261 16.25 -23.41 -15.69
CA THR A 261 16.69 -24.48 -14.79
C THR A 261 15.57 -25.48 -14.50
N LEU A 262 14.36 -25.01 -14.20
CA LEU A 262 13.21 -25.87 -13.91
C LEU A 262 12.77 -26.71 -15.12
N LEU A 263 12.88 -26.17 -16.34
CA LEU A 263 12.50 -26.85 -17.57
C LEU A 263 13.62 -27.74 -18.13
N SER A 264 14.82 -27.64 -17.62
CA SER A 264 15.99 -28.40 -18.08
C SER A 264 16.11 -29.76 -17.38
N LYS A 265 17.05 -30.59 -17.86
CA LYS A 265 17.43 -31.84 -17.18
C LYS A 265 18.14 -31.59 -15.85
N ASP A 266 18.52 -30.36 -15.56
CA ASP A 266 19.24 -29.93 -14.36
C ASP A 266 18.26 -29.55 -13.19
N ASN A 267 16.96 -29.75 -13.39
CA ASN A 267 15.94 -29.44 -12.39
C ASN A 267 16.13 -30.16 -11.04
N THR A 268 16.82 -31.29 -11.02
CA THR A 268 17.16 -32.02 -9.79
C THR A 268 18.17 -31.26 -8.92
N ASN A 269 18.94 -30.35 -9.52
CA ASN A 269 19.92 -29.51 -8.84
C ASN A 269 19.33 -28.14 -8.42
N PHE A 270 18.08 -27.88 -8.72
CA PHE A 270 17.39 -26.62 -8.39
C PHE A 270 17.56 -26.18 -6.93
N TYR A 271 17.55 -27.15 -6.03
CA TYR A 271 17.78 -26.94 -4.59
C TYR A 271 19.14 -26.29 -4.27
N PHE A 272 20.18 -26.59 -5.06
CA PHE A 272 21.53 -26.06 -4.83
C PHE A 272 21.73 -24.67 -5.45
N TYR A 273 20.87 -24.28 -6.39
CA TYR A 273 20.96 -22.98 -7.08
C TYR A 273 20.10 -21.90 -6.41
N ASN A 274 19.21 -22.29 -5.51
CA ASN A 274 18.27 -21.37 -4.84
C ASN A 274 18.46 -21.40 -3.34
N ASN A 275 18.41 -20.21 -2.72
CA ASN A 275 18.59 -20.03 -1.27
C ASN A 275 17.35 -20.43 -0.44
N GLY A 276 16.37 -21.06 -1.08
CA GLY A 276 15.10 -21.40 -0.43
C GLY A 276 14.18 -20.18 -0.25
N ILE A 277 13.17 -20.35 0.61
CA ILE A 277 12.14 -19.36 0.91
C ILE A 277 12.23 -19.02 2.38
N THR A 278 12.20 -17.72 2.71
CA THR A 278 12.08 -17.27 4.10
C THR A 278 10.67 -16.74 4.34
N LEU A 279 10.01 -17.36 5.30
CA LEU A 279 8.66 -17.01 5.74
C LEU A 279 8.74 -16.34 7.12
N THR A 280 7.91 -15.35 7.37
CA THR A 280 7.66 -14.79 8.70
C THR A 280 6.18 -14.96 9.04
N CYS A 281 5.87 -15.06 10.33
CA CYS A 281 4.51 -15.14 10.83
C CYS A 281 4.45 -14.62 12.27
N ASP A 282 3.28 -14.18 12.71
CA ASP A 282 3.09 -13.69 14.08
C ASP A 282 3.09 -14.83 15.08
N LYS A 283 2.59 -16.00 14.65
CA LYS A 283 2.52 -17.20 15.50
C LYS A 283 2.76 -18.47 14.70
N LEU A 284 3.57 -19.36 15.28
CA LEU A 284 3.88 -20.67 14.75
C LEU A 284 3.52 -21.73 15.80
N SER A 285 2.69 -22.70 15.41
CA SER A 285 2.24 -23.77 16.28
C SER A 285 2.36 -25.12 15.59
N TYR A 286 2.99 -26.10 16.23
CA TYR A 286 3.17 -27.45 15.74
C TYR A 286 3.12 -28.46 16.89
N ASN A 287 2.98 -29.75 16.57
CA ASN A 287 3.04 -30.80 17.56
C ASN A 287 4.53 -31.17 17.86
N ALA A 288 5.02 -30.77 19.02
CA ALA A 288 6.41 -31.03 19.45
C ALA A 288 6.75 -32.51 19.65
N LEU A 289 5.76 -33.39 19.78
CA LEU A 289 5.94 -34.85 19.87
C LEU A 289 6.12 -35.52 18.51
N GLN A 290 5.92 -34.78 17.42
CA GLN A 290 6.12 -35.25 16.06
C GLN A 290 7.61 -35.16 15.70
N HIS A 291 8.19 -36.25 15.18
CA HIS A 291 9.62 -36.29 14.88
C HIS A 291 9.95 -35.98 13.42
N ALA A 292 8.96 -36.02 12.53
CA ALA A 292 9.13 -35.72 11.10
C ALA A 292 7.77 -35.38 10.45
N ASN A 293 7.81 -34.78 9.27
CA ASN A 293 6.63 -34.45 8.45
C ASN A 293 5.62 -33.57 9.20
N TYR A 294 6.07 -32.47 9.71
CA TYR A 294 5.29 -31.58 10.59
C TYR A 294 4.12 -30.91 9.88
N GLN A 295 3.00 -30.84 10.58
CA GLN A 295 1.92 -29.89 10.27
C GLN A 295 2.14 -28.65 11.14
N VAL A 296 2.35 -27.51 10.49
CA VAL A 296 2.65 -26.26 11.18
C VAL A 296 1.55 -25.26 10.89
N LYS A 297 0.81 -24.85 11.93
CA LYS A 297 -0.15 -23.76 11.82
C LYS A 297 0.57 -22.43 11.97
N VAL A 298 0.34 -21.52 11.05
CA VAL A 298 0.93 -20.18 11.02
C VAL A 298 -0.17 -19.12 10.92
N GLU A 299 0.01 -18.03 11.65
CA GLU A 299 -0.89 -16.89 11.64
C GLU A 299 -0.15 -15.67 11.07
N ASN A 300 -0.76 -14.93 10.15
CA ASN A 300 -0.20 -13.77 9.46
C ASN A 300 1.10 -14.10 8.71
N LEU A 301 1.03 -15.12 7.87
CA LEU A 301 2.17 -15.61 7.08
C LEU A 301 2.54 -14.64 5.97
N GLN A 302 3.84 -14.36 5.83
CA GLN A 302 4.41 -13.55 4.76
C GLN A 302 5.69 -14.17 4.21
N ILE A 303 5.95 -14.02 2.92
CA ILE A 303 7.21 -14.39 2.27
C ILE A 303 8.12 -13.16 2.22
N ILE A 304 9.20 -13.15 2.98
CA ILE A 304 10.14 -12.02 3.04
C ILE A 304 11.35 -12.18 2.12
N ASN A 305 11.68 -13.43 1.74
CA ASN A 305 12.73 -13.73 0.77
C ASN A 305 12.37 -14.95 -0.07
N GLY A 306 12.89 -15.02 -1.31
CA GLY A 306 12.62 -16.12 -2.24
C GLY A 306 11.30 -15.98 -3.00
N GLY A 307 10.64 -14.82 -2.99
CA GLY A 307 9.41 -14.56 -3.72
C GLY A 307 9.52 -14.84 -5.23
N GLN A 308 10.64 -14.53 -5.86
CA GLN A 308 10.89 -14.83 -7.27
C GLN A 308 10.99 -16.33 -7.58
N THR A 309 11.46 -17.12 -6.61
CA THR A 309 11.52 -18.59 -6.73
C THR A 309 10.14 -19.22 -6.62
N CYS A 310 9.20 -18.51 -6.02
CA CYS A 310 7.83 -18.98 -5.78
C CYS A 310 6.86 -18.71 -6.94
N MET A 311 7.12 -17.70 -7.73
CA MET A 311 6.28 -17.24 -8.85
C MET A 311 6.72 -17.84 -10.18
#